data_d3457567d7a66257b6aa8bd9f8bee35d
#
_entry.id   d3457567d7a66257b6aa8bd9f8bee35d
#
_cell.length_a   1.000
_cell.length_b   1.000
_cell.length_c   1.000
_cell.angle_alpha   90.00
_cell.angle_beta   90.00
_cell.angle_gamma   90.00
#
_symmetry.space_group_name_H-M   'P 1'
#
loop_
_entity.id
_entity.type
_entity.pdbx_description
1 polymer ?
#
loop_
_entity_poly.entity_id
_entity_poly.type
_entity_poly.pdbx_seq_one_letter_code
_entity_poly.pdbx_strand_id
1 'polypeptide(L)'
;MSKNFYITTPIYYPSAKPHMGHAYSSIVADFFARIKRIQGYNVFFLTGTDEHGQKIQRAAEKANKDPLKFCDEISKTFKDLSSILNLSNDDFIRTTEKRHFVSVENLWNILEKKGEIYLSKYAGWYSVSDEAFYNDDEIDTVDGKKICKSSGSPVEWVEEESFFFKLSKWQDKLLKFYSDNPKFILPETRKNEVISFVKSGLKDLSISRKSFSWGIKVPSNKDHVIYVWLDALTNYLSALNYPDEKNNLFKNFWPANIHLIGKDILRFHAVYWPAFLLAAGIKPPLRVYGHGWILSGEEKMSKSKGNILDPVALIDKFGSDELRYYLMKEVIFGLDGNVNIENFKNTINDLANNIGNLSNRIFTILDKNYNCKVPDISSGYTINENLLIKTKEFINIINNYEIHNYLKKIHSYSSSLNKYVNDNEPWNKKINSDQNIKNILYSAIIGLKNIFILLYPVTPKSSISFLKNINIDQKDINLNLI
;
A
#
# COMPACT_ATOMS: atom_id res chain seq x y z
N MET A 1 -9.40 -25.57 -2.88
CA MET A 1 -9.80 -24.24 -3.39
C MET A 1 -8.68 -23.26 -3.03
N SER A 2 -8.19 -22.48 -4.00
CA SER A 2 -7.22 -21.42 -3.73
C SER A 2 -7.86 -20.38 -2.78
N LYS A 3 -7.11 -19.94 -1.78
CA LYS A 3 -7.56 -18.88 -0.89
C LYS A 3 -7.49 -17.54 -1.65
N ASN A 4 -8.54 -16.74 -1.61
CA ASN A 4 -8.55 -15.42 -2.25
C ASN A 4 -8.00 -14.36 -1.29
N PHE A 5 -7.36 -13.33 -1.86
CA PHE A 5 -6.80 -12.22 -1.09
C PHE A 5 -6.96 -10.90 -1.86
N TYR A 6 -7.71 -9.97 -1.31
CA TYR A 6 -7.90 -8.63 -1.87
C TYR A 6 -7.20 -7.59 -1.01
N ILE A 7 -6.25 -6.89 -1.61
CA ILE A 7 -5.52 -5.78 -0.99
C ILE A 7 -5.67 -4.53 -1.83
N THR A 8 -5.77 -3.37 -1.16
CA THR A 8 -5.88 -2.07 -1.82
C THR A 8 -4.92 -1.06 -1.23
N THR A 9 -4.42 -0.14 -2.06
CA THR A 9 -3.95 1.16 -1.59
C THR A 9 -5.16 2.10 -1.41
N PRO A 10 -5.01 3.32 -0.84
CA PRO A 10 -5.95 4.38 -1.11
C PRO A 10 -5.88 4.74 -2.61
N ILE A 11 -6.95 5.29 -3.15
CA ILE A 11 -6.88 5.99 -4.43
C ILE A 11 -6.31 7.39 -4.21
N TYR A 12 -5.44 7.84 -5.11
CA TYR A 12 -4.62 9.02 -4.92
C TYR A 12 -5.24 10.26 -5.60
N TYR A 13 -5.22 11.42 -4.91
CA TYR A 13 -5.65 12.68 -5.52
C TYR A 13 -4.70 13.13 -6.62
N PRO A 14 -5.13 13.20 -7.91
CA PRO A 14 -4.30 13.65 -9.01
C PRO A 14 -4.29 15.20 -9.11
N SER A 15 -4.14 15.88 -7.98
CA SER A 15 -3.96 17.34 -7.94
C SER A 15 -2.52 17.79 -8.24
N ALA A 16 -1.58 16.85 -8.16
CA ALA A 16 -0.16 17.02 -8.49
C ALA A 16 0.49 15.67 -8.80
N LYS A 17 1.72 15.70 -9.35
CA LYS A 17 2.53 14.49 -9.58
C LYS A 17 2.70 13.67 -8.28
N PRO A 18 2.85 12.32 -8.39
CA PRO A 18 3.06 11.48 -7.23
C PRO A 18 4.35 11.84 -6.47
N HIS A 19 4.36 11.57 -5.17
CA HIS A 19 5.49 11.80 -4.26
C HIS A 19 5.85 10.53 -3.48
N MET A 20 6.87 10.61 -2.63
CA MET A 20 7.43 9.46 -1.90
C MET A 20 6.38 8.72 -1.05
N GLY A 21 5.42 9.42 -0.45
CA GLY A 21 4.33 8.78 0.31
C GLY A 21 3.46 7.86 -0.55
N HIS A 22 3.15 8.28 -1.79
CA HIS A 22 2.42 7.43 -2.75
C HIS A 22 3.25 6.19 -3.14
N ALA A 23 4.55 6.38 -3.41
CA ALA A 23 5.46 5.27 -3.71
C ALA A 23 5.52 4.28 -2.55
N TYR A 24 5.65 4.75 -1.30
CA TYR A 24 5.69 3.91 -0.12
C TYR A 24 4.43 3.06 0.07
N SER A 25 3.25 3.70 0.06
CA SER A 25 1.97 2.98 0.18
C SER A 25 1.83 1.89 -0.89
N SER A 26 2.18 2.23 -2.14
CA SER A 26 2.11 1.29 -3.27
C SER A 26 3.10 0.13 -3.15
N ILE A 27 4.34 0.42 -2.74
CA ILE A 27 5.39 -0.60 -2.54
C ILE A 27 5.00 -1.58 -1.44
N VAL A 28 4.48 -1.09 -0.31
CA VAL A 28 4.07 -1.96 0.80
C VAL A 28 2.87 -2.82 0.42
N ALA A 29 1.89 -2.26 -0.29
CA ALA A 29 0.75 -3.05 -0.79
C ALA A 29 1.21 -4.14 -1.78
N ASP A 30 2.11 -3.79 -2.70
CA ASP A 30 2.70 -4.73 -3.66
C ASP A 30 3.51 -5.84 -2.97
N PHE A 31 4.25 -5.50 -1.90
CA PHE A 31 4.95 -6.49 -1.09
C PHE A 31 3.98 -7.54 -0.55
N PHE A 32 2.88 -7.14 0.09
CA PHE A 32 1.90 -8.09 0.61
C PHE A 32 1.19 -8.86 -0.51
N ALA A 33 0.90 -8.22 -1.64
CA ALA A 33 0.32 -8.88 -2.80
C ALA A 33 1.23 -9.99 -3.34
N ARG A 34 2.53 -9.70 -3.54
CA ARG A 34 3.52 -10.69 -4.01
C ARG A 34 3.75 -11.81 -2.99
N ILE A 35 3.86 -11.49 -1.70
CA ILE A 35 3.96 -12.50 -0.64
C ILE A 35 2.76 -13.46 -0.68
N LYS A 36 1.54 -12.94 -0.84
CA LYS A 36 0.36 -13.80 -0.91
C LYS A 36 0.34 -14.65 -2.16
N ARG A 37 0.79 -14.12 -3.31
CA ARG A 37 0.93 -14.91 -4.55
C ARG A 37 1.92 -16.07 -4.40
N ILE A 38 3.11 -15.81 -3.85
CA ILE A 38 4.08 -16.91 -3.62
C ILE A 38 3.66 -17.89 -2.52
N GLN A 39 2.68 -17.53 -1.68
CA GLN A 39 1.98 -18.44 -0.76
C GLN A 39 0.85 -19.24 -1.46
N GLY A 40 0.62 -19.06 -2.77
CA GLY A 40 -0.42 -19.74 -3.53
C GLY A 40 -1.83 -19.16 -3.40
N TYR A 41 -1.97 -17.92 -2.92
CA TYR A 41 -3.26 -17.23 -2.93
C TYR A 41 -3.59 -16.69 -4.32
N ASN A 42 -4.88 -16.69 -4.66
CA ASN A 42 -5.41 -15.89 -5.75
C ASN A 42 -5.56 -14.46 -5.23
N VAL A 43 -4.78 -13.52 -5.78
CA VAL A 43 -4.67 -12.15 -5.26
C VAL A 43 -5.27 -11.16 -6.24
N PHE A 44 -6.07 -10.22 -5.73
CA PHE A 44 -6.48 -9.01 -6.43
C PHE A 44 -5.89 -7.79 -5.71
N PHE A 45 -5.02 -7.06 -6.39
CA PHE A 45 -4.38 -5.86 -5.88
C PHE A 45 -4.89 -4.63 -6.63
N LEU A 46 -5.57 -3.72 -5.90
CA LEU A 46 -6.16 -2.50 -6.43
C LEU A 46 -5.38 -1.27 -6.01
N THR A 47 -5.16 -0.37 -6.97
CA THR A 47 -4.76 1.03 -6.76
C THR A 47 -5.55 1.92 -7.70
N GLY A 48 -5.40 3.25 -7.64
CA GLY A 48 -6.14 4.14 -8.53
C GLY A 48 -6.02 5.62 -8.18
N THR A 49 -6.88 6.43 -8.81
CA THR A 49 -6.94 7.88 -8.60
C THR A 49 -8.34 8.35 -8.23
N ASP A 50 -8.39 9.26 -7.25
CA ASP A 50 -9.58 9.98 -6.80
C ASP A 50 -9.65 11.33 -7.53
N GLU A 51 -10.53 11.43 -8.52
CA GLU A 51 -10.51 12.49 -9.52
C GLU A 51 -11.63 13.52 -9.36
N HIS A 52 -12.50 13.35 -8.37
CA HIS A 52 -13.61 14.26 -8.11
C HIS A 52 -13.29 15.25 -6.98
N GLY A 53 -14.22 16.22 -6.79
CA GLY A 53 -14.18 17.17 -5.68
C GLY A 53 -13.65 18.54 -6.03
N GLN A 54 -13.82 19.46 -5.08
CA GLN A 54 -13.51 20.88 -5.25
C GLN A 54 -12.01 21.13 -5.47
N LYS A 55 -11.16 20.33 -4.83
CA LYS A 55 -9.70 20.44 -4.94
C LYS A 55 -9.22 20.18 -6.36
N ILE A 56 -9.76 19.16 -7.02
CA ILE A 56 -9.44 18.83 -8.42
C ILE A 56 -10.00 19.90 -9.34
N GLN A 57 -11.25 20.33 -9.14
CA GLN A 57 -11.85 21.41 -9.93
C GLN A 57 -10.98 22.67 -9.88
N ARG A 58 -10.61 23.15 -8.68
CA ARG A 58 -9.73 24.32 -8.50
C ARG A 58 -8.33 24.11 -9.12
N ALA A 59 -7.78 22.90 -9.07
CA ALA A 59 -6.48 22.60 -9.69
C ALA A 59 -6.55 22.67 -11.23
N ALA A 60 -7.62 22.14 -11.81
CA ALA A 60 -7.87 22.20 -13.25
C ALA A 60 -8.10 23.66 -13.74
N GLU A 61 -8.92 24.43 -13.01
CA GLU A 61 -9.14 25.85 -13.26
C GLU A 61 -7.83 26.66 -13.23
N LYS A 62 -7.00 26.42 -12.20
CA LYS A 62 -5.67 27.05 -12.10
C LYS A 62 -4.74 26.68 -13.25
N ALA A 63 -4.88 25.48 -13.80
CA ALA A 63 -4.15 24.99 -14.97
C ALA A 63 -4.80 25.42 -16.29
N ASN A 64 -5.93 26.14 -16.26
CA ASN A 64 -6.74 26.52 -17.41
C ASN A 64 -7.14 25.32 -18.29
N LYS A 65 -7.58 24.23 -17.65
CA LYS A 65 -7.95 22.96 -18.28
C LYS A 65 -9.34 22.50 -17.85
N ASP A 66 -9.99 21.76 -18.74
CA ASP A 66 -11.15 20.95 -18.37
C ASP A 66 -10.75 19.92 -17.28
N PRO A 67 -11.58 19.72 -16.23
CA PRO A 67 -11.23 18.82 -15.12
C PRO A 67 -10.92 17.39 -15.56
N LEU A 68 -11.67 16.82 -16.53
CA LEU A 68 -11.41 15.45 -17.00
C LEU A 68 -10.06 15.37 -17.73
N LYS A 69 -9.77 16.32 -18.62
CA LYS A 69 -8.47 16.37 -19.31
C LYS A 69 -7.31 16.57 -18.34
N PHE A 70 -7.50 17.39 -17.31
CA PHE A 70 -6.51 17.57 -16.25
C PHE A 70 -6.27 16.24 -15.52
N CYS A 71 -7.33 15.53 -15.13
CA CYS A 71 -7.23 14.23 -14.50
C CYS A 71 -6.56 13.18 -15.40
N ASP A 72 -6.88 13.14 -16.71
CA ASP A 72 -6.25 12.21 -17.66
C ASP A 72 -4.73 12.36 -17.68
N GLU A 73 -4.24 13.59 -17.70
CA GLU A 73 -2.80 13.87 -17.72
C GLU A 73 -2.12 13.49 -16.40
N ILE A 74 -2.71 13.86 -15.27
CA ILE A 74 -2.07 13.62 -13.97
C ILE A 74 -2.19 12.15 -13.55
N SER A 75 -3.34 11.49 -13.76
CA SER A 75 -3.52 10.07 -13.47
C SER A 75 -2.56 9.19 -14.27
N LYS A 76 -2.20 9.62 -15.49
CA LYS A 76 -1.15 8.96 -16.26
C LYS A 76 0.17 8.90 -15.48
N THR A 77 0.56 9.96 -14.77
CA THR A 77 1.81 9.97 -13.97
C THR A 77 1.78 8.97 -12.82
N PHE A 78 0.62 8.66 -12.25
CA PHE A 78 0.45 7.61 -11.24
C PHE A 78 0.52 6.21 -11.85
N LYS A 79 -0.05 6.00 -13.04
CA LYS A 79 0.11 4.74 -13.80
C LYS A 79 1.56 4.51 -14.19
N ASP A 80 2.25 5.56 -14.65
CA ASP A 80 3.66 5.50 -15.00
C ASP A 80 4.51 5.14 -13.77
N LEU A 81 4.24 5.75 -12.60
CA LEU A 81 4.90 5.40 -11.34
C LEU A 81 4.69 3.92 -10.97
N SER A 82 3.46 3.41 -11.12
CA SER A 82 3.17 1.99 -10.88
C SER A 82 4.02 1.07 -11.75
N SER A 83 4.18 1.42 -13.03
CA SER A 83 5.00 0.68 -13.98
C SER A 83 6.50 0.75 -13.66
N ILE A 84 7.01 1.95 -13.35
CA ILE A 84 8.42 2.19 -13.01
C ILE A 84 8.80 1.45 -11.72
N LEU A 85 7.92 1.47 -10.71
CA LEU A 85 8.06 0.72 -9.45
C LEU A 85 7.90 -0.79 -9.62
N ASN A 86 7.52 -1.26 -10.80
CA ASN A 86 7.20 -2.67 -11.06
C ASN A 86 6.13 -3.21 -10.10
N LEU A 87 5.05 -2.44 -9.90
CA LEU A 87 3.91 -2.90 -9.09
C LEU A 87 3.16 -4.01 -9.82
N SER A 88 2.59 -4.92 -9.06
CA SER A 88 1.83 -6.07 -9.56
C SER A 88 0.32 -5.90 -9.38
N ASN A 89 -0.16 -4.65 -9.42
CA ASN A 89 -1.59 -4.37 -9.31
C ASN A 89 -2.37 -4.96 -10.51
N ASP A 90 -3.52 -5.53 -10.19
CA ASP A 90 -4.41 -6.17 -11.16
C ASP A 90 -5.35 -5.16 -11.81
N ASP A 91 -5.67 -4.07 -11.10
CA ASP A 91 -6.50 -3.00 -11.60
C ASP A 91 -5.99 -1.62 -11.14
N PHE A 92 -6.32 -0.60 -11.93
CA PHE A 92 -6.09 0.80 -11.63
C PHE A 92 -7.40 1.55 -11.87
N ILE A 93 -8.21 1.71 -10.80
CA ILE A 93 -9.51 2.37 -10.85
C ILE A 93 -9.39 3.89 -10.91
N ARG A 94 -10.24 4.52 -11.70
CA ARG A 94 -10.42 5.98 -11.73
C ARG A 94 -11.85 6.29 -11.32
N THR A 95 -12.08 7.28 -10.47
CA THR A 95 -13.44 7.63 -10.05
C THR A 95 -14.27 8.24 -11.20
N THR A 96 -13.62 8.67 -12.29
CA THR A 96 -14.28 9.13 -13.53
C THR A 96 -14.74 7.98 -14.46
N GLU A 97 -14.48 6.72 -14.12
CA GLU A 97 -14.93 5.58 -14.93
C GLU A 97 -16.42 5.29 -14.73
N LYS A 98 -17.11 4.92 -15.82
CA LYS A 98 -18.54 4.61 -15.80
C LYS A 98 -18.91 3.53 -14.76
N ARG A 99 -18.06 2.50 -14.59
CA ARG A 99 -18.30 1.43 -13.59
C ARG A 99 -18.33 1.98 -12.17
N HIS A 100 -17.57 3.06 -11.91
CA HIS A 100 -17.54 3.69 -10.61
C HIS A 100 -18.84 4.49 -10.37
N PHE A 101 -19.28 5.28 -11.34
CA PHE A 101 -20.56 6.00 -11.24
C PHE A 101 -21.72 5.07 -10.89
N VAL A 102 -21.83 3.93 -11.60
CA VAL A 102 -22.88 2.93 -11.35
C VAL A 102 -22.84 2.43 -9.90
N SER A 103 -21.66 2.16 -9.38
CA SER A 103 -21.50 1.66 -8.00
C SER A 103 -21.89 2.70 -6.96
N VAL A 104 -21.45 3.96 -7.15
CA VAL A 104 -21.73 5.07 -6.22
C VAL A 104 -23.21 5.41 -6.22
N GLU A 105 -23.83 5.55 -7.38
CA GLU A 105 -25.27 5.81 -7.49
C GLU A 105 -26.10 4.69 -6.84
N ASN A 106 -25.68 3.44 -7.01
CA ASN A 106 -26.35 2.30 -6.38
C ASN A 106 -26.24 2.36 -4.85
N LEU A 107 -25.03 2.60 -4.31
CA LEU A 107 -24.84 2.72 -2.87
C LEU A 107 -25.66 3.87 -2.28
N TRP A 108 -25.66 5.04 -2.94
CA TRP A 108 -26.50 6.18 -2.55
C TRP A 108 -27.98 5.79 -2.47
N ASN A 109 -28.51 5.20 -3.54
CA ASN A 109 -29.92 4.80 -3.63
C ASN A 109 -30.33 3.81 -2.53
N ILE A 110 -29.44 2.87 -2.18
CA ILE A 110 -29.67 1.94 -1.07
C ILE A 110 -29.76 2.68 0.26
N LEU A 111 -28.81 3.58 0.54
CA LEU A 111 -28.78 4.35 1.79
C LEU A 111 -29.99 5.29 1.90
N GLU A 112 -30.35 5.98 0.83
CA GLU A 112 -31.52 6.86 0.77
C GLU A 112 -32.82 6.08 0.96
N LYS A 113 -33.02 4.97 0.25
CA LYS A 113 -34.19 4.09 0.40
C LYS A 113 -34.35 3.53 1.81
N LYS A 114 -33.25 3.28 2.52
CA LYS A 114 -33.26 2.82 3.92
C LYS A 114 -33.47 3.95 4.92
N GLY A 115 -33.60 5.19 4.47
CA GLY A 115 -33.79 6.36 5.32
C GLY A 115 -32.56 6.71 6.15
N GLU A 116 -31.36 6.30 5.71
CA GLU A 116 -30.08 6.63 6.35
C GLU A 116 -29.53 7.98 5.87
N ILE A 117 -30.16 8.59 4.84
CA ILE A 117 -29.83 9.90 4.29
C ILE A 117 -31.03 10.84 4.43
N TYR A 118 -30.78 12.09 4.76
CA TYR A 118 -31.79 13.16 4.82
C TYR A 118 -31.21 14.50 4.38
N LEU A 119 -32.07 15.39 3.88
CA LEU A 119 -31.69 16.75 3.46
C LEU A 119 -31.80 17.70 4.65
N SER A 120 -30.79 18.56 4.88
CA SER A 120 -30.78 19.58 5.90
C SER A 120 -29.84 20.73 5.52
N LYS A 121 -29.79 21.78 6.34
CA LYS A 121 -28.83 22.86 6.20
C LYS A 121 -27.57 22.52 6.99
N TYR A 122 -26.42 22.71 6.36
CA TYR A 122 -25.12 22.61 6.99
C TYR A 122 -24.56 24.01 7.25
N ALA A 123 -23.98 24.18 8.44
CA ALA A 123 -23.16 25.34 8.78
C ALA A 123 -21.95 24.85 9.58
N GLY A 124 -20.73 25.16 9.12
CA GLY A 124 -19.51 24.70 9.78
C GLY A 124 -18.22 25.02 9.04
N TRP A 125 -17.09 24.75 9.71
CA TRP A 125 -15.75 24.94 9.16
C TRP A 125 -15.39 23.84 8.17
N TYR A 126 -15.00 24.22 6.96
CA TYR A 126 -14.60 23.29 5.89
C TYR A 126 -13.20 23.59 5.40
N SER A 127 -12.36 22.58 5.28
CA SER A 127 -11.05 22.66 4.61
C SER A 127 -11.13 22.08 3.22
N VAL A 128 -10.88 22.92 2.20
CA VAL A 128 -10.79 22.48 0.81
C VAL A 128 -9.58 21.58 0.56
N SER A 129 -8.47 21.81 1.28
CA SER A 129 -7.25 21.01 1.13
C SER A 129 -7.37 19.60 1.72
N ASP A 130 -8.11 19.46 2.82
CA ASP A 130 -8.32 18.18 3.48
C ASP A 130 -9.62 17.51 2.99
N GLU A 131 -10.45 18.30 2.28
CA GLU A 131 -11.83 17.94 1.89
C GLU A 131 -12.63 17.38 3.08
N ALA A 132 -12.55 18.06 4.21
CA ALA A 132 -13.13 17.64 5.47
C ALA A 132 -13.78 18.80 6.23
N PHE A 133 -14.82 18.47 7.00
CA PHE A 133 -15.41 19.37 7.97
C PHE A 133 -14.81 19.17 9.34
N TYR A 134 -14.74 20.27 10.07
CA TYR A 134 -14.18 20.35 11.40
C TYR A 134 -15.15 21.03 12.37
N ASN A 135 -15.18 20.57 13.61
CA ASN A 135 -15.90 21.22 14.70
C ASN A 135 -15.09 22.41 15.23
N ASP A 136 -15.72 23.31 15.99
CA ASP A 136 -15.05 24.47 16.57
C ASP A 136 -13.85 24.11 17.46
N ASP A 137 -13.93 22.99 18.18
CA ASP A 137 -12.85 22.46 19.03
C ASP A 137 -11.64 21.93 18.25
N GLU A 138 -11.82 21.60 16.97
CA GLU A 138 -10.77 21.16 16.03
C GLU A 138 -10.09 22.34 15.30
N ILE A 139 -10.57 23.60 15.51
CA ILE A 139 -10.08 24.80 14.84
C ILE A 139 -9.17 25.61 15.76
N ASP A 140 -8.13 26.18 15.17
CA ASP A 140 -7.25 27.15 15.82
C ASP A 140 -7.19 28.44 15.00
N THR A 141 -6.61 29.49 15.57
CA THR A 141 -6.40 30.78 14.89
C THR A 141 -4.92 31.13 14.93
N VAL A 142 -4.27 31.12 13.75
CA VAL A 142 -2.86 31.45 13.59
C VAL A 142 -2.76 32.63 12.62
N ASP A 143 -2.11 33.72 13.02
CA ASP A 143 -1.95 34.95 12.23
C ASP A 143 -3.29 35.49 11.69
N GLY A 144 -4.36 35.43 12.49
CA GLY A 144 -5.70 35.89 12.13
C GLY A 144 -6.47 34.98 11.16
N LYS A 145 -5.89 33.84 10.78
CA LYS A 145 -6.53 32.83 9.92
C LYS A 145 -6.99 31.62 10.71
N LYS A 146 -8.17 31.13 10.38
CA LYS A 146 -8.68 29.86 10.94
C LYS A 146 -8.04 28.68 10.24
N ILE A 147 -7.51 27.76 11.03
CA ILE A 147 -6.85 26.53 10.54
C ILE A 147 -7.33 25.31 11.32
N CYS A 148 -7.27 24.15 10.70
CA CYS A 148 -7.45 22.87 11.39
C CYS A 148 -6.24 22.54 12.27
N LYS A 149 -6.44 22.20 13.54
CA LYS A 149 -5.37 21.85 14.50
C LYS A 149 -4.55 20.65 14.07
N SER A 150 -5.19 19.64 13.47
CA SER A 150 -4.52 18.38 13.12
C SER A 150 -3.70 18.45 11.85
N SER A 151 -4.16 19.20 10.84
CA SER A 151 -3.50 19.27 9.51
C SER A 151 -2.76 20.58 9.27
N GLY A 152 -3.08 21.66 10.02
CA GLY A 152 -2.62 23.02 9.74
C GLY A 152 -3.26 23.64 8.49
N SER A 153 -4.25 23.00 7.89
CA SER A 153 -4.92 23.44 6.67
C SER A 153 -5.87 24.60 6.95
N PRO A 154 -5.94 25.62 6.05
CA PRO A 154 -6.92 26.67 6.14
C PRO A 154 -8.35 26.14 6.09
N VAL A 155 -9.24 26.74 6.91
CA VAL A 155 -10.67 26.44 6.92
C VAL A 155 -11.48 27.68 6.62
N GLU A 156 -12.62 27.49 5.94
CA GLU A 156 -13.60 28.53 5.65
C GLU A 156 -14.97 28.14 6.23
N TRP A 157 -15.76 29.14 6.67
CA TRP A 157 -17.12 28.90 7.14
C TRP A 157 -18.02 28.68 5.94
N VAL A 158 -18.75 27.56 5.91
CA VAL A 158 -19.66 27.20 4.82
C VAL A 158 -21.07 27.02 5.39
N GLU A 159 -22.03 27.64 4.74
CA GLU A 159 -23.46 27.43 4.97
C GLU A 159 -24.12 27.02 3.65
N GLU A 160 -24.59 25.79 3.58
CA GLU A 160 -25.26 25.29 2.41
C GLU A 160 -26.30 24.20 2.74
N GLU A 161 -27.25 23.99 1.85
CA GLU A 161 -28.12 22.81 1.90
C GLU A 161 -27.28 21.58 1.53
N SER A 162 -27.42 20.52 2.31
CA SER A 162 -26.67 19.31 2.12
C SER A 162 -27.49 18.08 2.51
N PHE A 163 -27.23 16.96 1.84
CA PHE A 163 -27.66 15.66 2.34
C PHE A 163 -26.74 15.17 3.44
N PHE A 164 -27.34 14.61 4.48
CA PHE A 164 -26.65 14.07 5.65
C PHE A 164 -26.84 12.57 5.74
N PHE A 165 -25.74 11.84 6.01
CA PHE A 165 -25.82 10.46 6.47
C PHE A 165 -25.94 10.43 7.99
N LYS A 166 -26.88 9.64 8.54
CA LYS A 166 -27.16 9.50 9.96
C LYS A 166 -26.03 8.77 10.71
N LEU A 167 -24.80 9.29 10.65
CA LEU A 167 -23.62 8.64 11.22
C LEU A 167 -23.73 8.49 12.74
N SER A 168 -24.35 9.43 13.44
CA SER A 168 -24.57 9.38 14.90
C SER A 168 -25.31 8.11 15.34
N LYS A 169 -26.26 7.64 14.53
CA LYS A 169 -27.03 6.39 14.74
C LYS A 169 -26.13 5.13 14.73
N TRP A 170 -24.96 5.22 14.11
CA TRP A 170 -24.04 4.09 13.93
C TRP A 170 -22.96 3.99 14.99
N GLN A 171 -22.85 4.95 15.92
CA GLN A 171 -21.82 4.99 16.96
C GLN A 171 -21.69 3.68 17.74
N ASP A 172 -22.78 3.24 18.39
CA ASP A 172 -22.75 2.04 19.24
C ASP A 172 -22.55 0.77 18.40
N LYS A 173 -23.10 0.75 17.19
CA LYS A 173 -22.91 -0.36 16.24
C LYS A 173 -21.46 -0.48 15.77
N LEU A 174 -20.77 0.65 15.55
CA LEU A 174 -19.35 0.67 15.20
C LEU A 174 -18.49 0.20 16.39
N LEU A 175 -18.77 0.68 17.61
CA LEU A 175 -18.04 0.23 18.80
C LEU A 175 -18.22 -1.27 19.03
N LYS A 176 -19.45 -1.78 18.86
CA LYS A 176 -19.70 -3.22 18.88
C LYS A 176 -18.94 -3.95 17.77
N PHE A 177 -18.98 -3.45 16.54
CA PHE A 177 -18.26 -4.02 15.42
C PHE A 177 -16.75 -4.13 15.68
N TYR A 178 -16.13 -3.09 16.27
CA TYR A 178 -14.69 -3.14 16.63
C TYR A 178 -14.41 -4.12 17.76
N SER A 179 -15.31 -4.27 18.71
CA SER A 179 -15.20 -5.27 19.78
C SER A 179 -15.26 -6.70 19.23
N ASP A 180 -16.21 -6.95 18.33
CA ASP A 180 -16.41 -8.25 17.70
C ASP A 180 -15.28 -8.59 16.70
N ASN A 181 -14.60 -7.55 16.17
CA ASN A 181 -13.52 -7.67 15.18
C ASN A 181 -12.23 -6.97 15.66
N PRO A 182 -11.54 -7.48 16.68
CA PRO A 182 -10.44 -6.78 17.36
C PRO A 182 -9.23 -6.48 16.45
N LYS A 183 -9.12 -7.17 15.31
CA LYS A 183 -8.07 -6.97 14.30
C LYS A 183 -8.52 -6.15 13.08
N PHE A 184 -9.69 -5.51 13.15
CA PHE A 184 -10.20 -4.69 12.04
C PHE A 184 -9.33 -3.46 11.79
N ILE A 185 -8.87 -2.77 12.85
CA ILE A 185 -8.00 -1.58 12.75
C ILE A 185 -6.61 -1.94 13.26
N LEU A 186 -5.59 -1.65 12.45
CA LEU A 186 -4.18 -1.87 12.78
C LEU A 186 -3.34 -0.64 12.39
N PRO A 187 -2.19 -0.41 13.06
CA PRO A 187 -1.75 -1.04 14.32
C PRO A 187 -2.62 -0.64 15.52
N GLU A 188 -2.36 -1.21 16.69
CA GLU A 188 -3.18 -1.02 17.91
C GLU A 188 -3.28 0.46 18.32
N THR A 189 -2.22 1.25 18.11
CA THR A 189 -2.22 2.70 18.36
C THR A 189 -3.31 3.41 17.56
N ARG A 190 -3.49 3.03 16.30
CA ARG A 190 -4.51 3.59 15.40
C ARG A 190 -5.93 3.16 15.79
N LYS A 191 -6.06 1.91 16.24
CA LYS A 191 -7.33 1.41 16.79
C LYS A 191 -7.78 2.22 18.00
N ASN A 192 -6.87 2.50 18.93
CA ASN A 192 -7.18 3.30 20.12
C ASN A 192 -7.59 4.73 19.77
N GLU A 193 -6.92 5.35 18.79
CA GLU A 193 -7.28 6.67 18.25
C GLU A 193 -8.71 6.67 17.69
N VAL A 194 -9.05 5.70 16.85
CA VAL A 194 -10.40 5.59 16.26
C VAL A 194 -11.47 5.32 17.31
N ILE A 195 -11.23 4.41 18.25
CA ILE A 195 -12.19 4.11 19.32
C ILE A 195 -12.43 5.34 20.20
N SER A 196 -11.38 6.10 20.53
CA SER A 196 -11.49 7.35 21.28
C SER A 196 -12.33 8.37 20.53
N PHE A 197 -12.07 8.54 19.23
CA PHE A 197 -12.85 9.43 18.38
C PHE A 197 -14.33 9.02 18.30
N VAL A 198 -14.65 7.75 18.12
CA VAL A 198 -16.05 7.30 18.07
C VAL A 198 -16.74 7.47 19.43
N LYS A 199 -16.04 7.22 20.55
CA LYS A 199 -16.57 7.40 21.90
C LYS A 199 -16.81 8.87 22.27
N SER A 200 -16.12 9.82 21.68
CA SER A 200 -16.33 11.26 21.94
C SER A 200 -17.67 11.78 21.39
N GLY A 201 -18.38 10.97 20.60
CA GLY A 201 -19.70 11.32 20.05
C GLY A 201 -19.63 11.58 18.54
N LEU A 202 -20.28 10.73 17.76
CA LEU A 202 -20.40 10.93 16.31
C LEU A 202 -21.54 11.90 16.00
N LYS A 203 -21.30 12.83 15.09
CA LYS A 203 -22.31 13.70 14.47
C LYS A 203 -22.68 13.18 13.09
N ASP A 204 -23.87 13.53 12.62
CA ASP A 204 -24.30 13.19 11.27
C ASP A 204 -23.38 13.84 10.24
N LEU A 205 -23.06 13.09 9.20
CA LEU A 205 -22.07 13.48 8.21
C LEU A 205 -22.72 14.09 7.00
N SER A 206 -22.33 15.32 6.64
CA SER A 206 -22.73 15.95 5.38
C SER A 206 -22.07 15.23 4.21
N ILE A 207 -22.85 14.69 3.28
CA ILE A 207 -22.43 13.81 2.18
C ILE A 207 -22.77 14.33 0.78
N SER A 208 -23.11 15.62 0.66
CA SER A 208 -23.28 16.28 -0.64
C SER A 208 -22.80 17.74 -0.59
N ARG A 209 -22.63 18.34 -1.77
CA ARG A 209 -22.24 19.74 -1.95
C ARG A 209 -22.99 20.37 -3.09
N LYS A 210 -23.24 21.69 -2.97
CA LYS A 210 -23.75 22.55 -4.05
C LYS A 210 -22.70 23.54 -4.53
N SER A 211 -21.64 23.77 -3.76
CA SER A 211 -20.60 24.79 -3.99
C SER A 211 -19.68 24.49 -5.17
N PHE A 212 -19.70 23.28 -5.72
CA PHE A 212 -18.97 22.89 -6.92
C PHE A 212 -19.73 21.88 -7.76
N SER A 213 -19.31 21.69 -9.02
CA SER A 213 -20.04 20.85 -9.98
C SER A 213 -19.31 19.58 -10.42
N TRP A 214 -18.00 19.49 -10.16
CA TRP A 214 -17.15 18.38 -10.58
C TRP A 214 -17.25 17.19 -9.64
N GLY A 215 -17.98 16.16 -10.04
CA GLY A 215 -18.23 14.93 -9.28
C GLY A 215 -19.51 14.24 -9.71
N ILE A 216 -19.88 13.17 -9.02
CA ILE A 216 -21.08 12.38 -9.30
C ILE A 216 -22.30 13.12 -8.75
N LYS A 217 -23.28 13.35 -9.59
CA LYS A 217 -24.52 14.03 -9.20
C LYS A 217 -25.39 13.12 -8.33
N VAL A 218 -25.99 13.70 -7.27
CA VAL A 218 -26.96 12.98 -6.44
C VAL A 218 -28.12 12.48 -7.31
N PRO A 219 -28.46 11.18 -7.27
CA PRO A 219 -29.52 10.62 -8.13
C PRO A 219 -30.88 11.29 -7.97
N SER A 220 -31.29 11.58 -6.75
CA SER A 220 -32.57 12.20 -6.39
C SER A 220 -32.59 13.73 -6.53
N ASN A 221 -31.42 14.41 -6.59
CA ASN A 221 -31.33 15.87 -6.71
C ASN A 221 -30.04 16.29 -7.44
N LYS A 222 -30.14 16.59 -8.73
CA LYS A 222 -29.00 16.90 -9.60
C LYS A 222 -28.30 18.23 -9.31
N ASP A 223 -28.84 19.09 -8.41
CA ASP A 223 -28.17 20.31 -7.96
C ASP A 223 -27.01 19.99 -7.01
N HIS A 224 -27.02 18.82 -6.40
CA HIS A 224 -25.97 18.35 -5.51
C HIS A 224 -24.98 17.42 -6.19
N VAL A 225 -23.75 17.50 -5.76
CA VAL A 225 -22.68 16.53 -6.05
C VAL A 225 -22.47 15.66 -4.81
N ILE A 226 -22.31 14.35 -5.01
CA ILE A 226 -22.01 13.42 -3.91
C ILE A 226 -20.65 13.80 -3.30
N TYR A 227 -20.59 13.79 -1.96
CA TYR A 227 -19.38 14.10 -1.21
C TYR A 227 -18.26 13.11 -1.53
N VAL A 228 -17.07 13.68 -1.73
CA VAL A 228 -15.90 12.96 -2.23
C VAL A 228 -15.59 11.66 -1.48
N TRP A 229 -15.78 11.60 -0.16
CA TRP A 229 -15.46 10.38 0.59
C TRP A 229 -16.46 9.23 0.40
N LEU A 230 -17.74 9.49 0.22
CA LEU A 230 -18.70 8.43 -0.16
C LEU A 230 -18.41 7.96 -1.58
N ASP A 231 -18.11 8.89 -2.47
CA ASP A 231 -17.65 8.65 -3.84
C ASP A 231 -16.35 7.81 -3.81
N ALA A 232 -15.27 8.38 -3.27
CA ALA A 232 -13.95 7.77 -3.26
C ALA A 232 -13.93 6.37 -2.66
N LEU A 233 -14.51 6.18 -1.45
CA LEU A 233 -14.49 4.89 -0.76
C LEU A 233 -15.22 3.77 -1.52
N THR A 234 -16.19 4.12 -2.35
CA THR A 234 -16.91 3.14 -3.18
C THR A 234 -16.04 2.51 -4.27
N ASN A 235 -14.86 3.08 -4.57
CA ASN A 235 -13.93 2.49 -5.54
C ASN A 235 -13.61 1.03 -5.26
N TYR A 236 -13.51 0.66 -3.99
CA TYR A 236 -13.18 -0.70 -3.54
C TYR A 236 -14.22 -1.74 -3.93
N LEU A 237 -15.46 -1.32 -4.10
CA LEU A 237 -16.55 -2.14 -4.63
C LEU A 237 -16.59 -2.07 -6.16
N SER A 238 -16.40 -0.87 -6.71
CA SER A 238 -16.50 -0.62 -8.16
C SER A 238 -15.50 -1.44 -8.96
N ALA A 239 -14.27 -1.60 -8.45
CA ALA A 239 -13.24 -2.44 -9.06
C ALA A 239 -13.63 -3.92 -9.15
N LEU A 240 -14.58 -4.36 -8.31
CA LEU A 240 -15.12 -5.72 -8.31
C LEU A 240 -16.44 -5.84 -9.08
N ASN A 241 -16.79 -4.82 -9.89
CA ASN A 241 -18.02 -4.74 -10.67
C ASN A 241 -19.33 -4.70 -9.84
N TYR A 242 -19.27 -4.17 -8.59
CA TYR A 242 -20.50 -3.88 -7.85
C TYR A 242 -21.34 -2.85 -8.64
N PRO A 243 -22.71 -2.97 -8.71
CA PRO A 243 -23.55 -3.79 -7.84
C PRO A 243 -23.87 -5.21 -8.33
N ASP A 244 -23.17 -5.72 -9.34
CA ASP A 244 -23.36 -7.12 -9.76
C ASP A 244 -22.71 -8.08 -8.75
N GLU A 245 -23.43 -8.37 -7.66
CA GLU A 245 -22.96 -9.29 -6.62
C GLU A 245 -22.82 -10.75 -7.11
N LYS A 246 -23.33 -11.08 -8.30
CA LYS A 246 -23.13 -12.39 -8.93
C LYS A 246 -21.81 -12.45 -9.70
N ASN A 247 -21.16 -11.32 -9.94
CA ASN A 247 -19.87 -11.25 -10.59
C ASN A 247 -18.80 -12.05 -9.82
N ASN A 248 -17.98 -12.77 -10.54
CA ASN A 248 -16.95 -13.62 -9.95
C ASN A 248 -15.89 -12.82 -9.16
N LEU A 249 -15.57 -11.58 -9.58
CA LEU A 249 -14.64 -10.73 -8.83
C LEU A 249 -15.24 -10.37 -7.46
N PHE A 250 -16.49 -9.91 -7.43
CA PHE A 250 -17.16 -9.55 -6.18
C PHE A 250 -17.26 -10.75 -5.23
N LYS A 251 -17.76 -11.88 -5.71
CA LYS A 251 -17.91 -13.11 -4.91
C LYS A 251 -16.59 -13.63 -4.34
N ASN A 252 -15.52 -13.54 -5.12
CA ASN A 252 -14.23 -14.10 -4.73
C ASN A 252 -13.41 -13.16 -3.84
N PHE A 253 -13.54 -11.84 -4.01
CA PHE A 253 -12.64 -10.89 -3.39
C PHE A 253 -13.31 -9.98 -2.36
N TRP A 254 -14.65 -9.80 -2.37
CA TRP A 254 -15.30 -9.04 -1.30
C TRP A 254 -15.74 -9.96 -0.14
N PRO A 255 -15.52 -9.62 1.13
CA PRO A 255 -14.90 -8.37 1.61
C PRO A 255 -13.37 -8.36 1.43
N ALA A 256 -12.81 -7.16 1.21
CA ALA A 256 -11.37 -6.97 1.10
C ALA A 256 -10.64 -7.48 2.34
N ASN A 257 -9.49 -8.14 2.13
CA ASN A 257 -8.67 -8.62 3.23
C ASN A 257 -7.97 -7.48 3.97
N ILE A 258 -7.56 -6.44 3.23
CA ILE A 258 -6.89 -5.28 3.82
C ILE A 258 -7.02 -4.04 2.92
N HIS A 259 -7.44 -2.93 3.52
CA HIS A 259 -7.22 -1.58 3.01
C HIS A 259 -5.97 -1.01 3.68
N LEU A 260 -4.90 -0.84 2.90
CA LEU A 260 -3.65 -0.24 3.35
C LEU A 260 -3.69 1.26 3.06
N ILE A 261 -3.60 2.10 4.07
CA ILE A 261 -3.82 3.55 3.95
C ILE A 261 -2.83 4.36 4.77
N GLY A 262 -2.67 5.65 4.45
CA GLY A 262 -2.00 6.59 5.34
C GLY A 262 -2.84 6.91 6.59
N LYS A 263 -2.18 7.20 7.70
CA LYS A 263 -2.84 7.53 8.98
C LYS A 263 -3.76 8.74 8.92
N ASP A 264 -3.50 9.66 8.00
CA ASP A 264 -4.26 10.90 7.78
C ASP A 264 -5.69 10.65 7.27
N ILE A 265 -5.92 9.53 6.59
CA ILE A 265 -7.25 9.15 6.09
C ILE A 265 -7.88 7.99 6.86
N LEU A 266 -7.36 7.71 8.06
CA LEU A 266 -7.82 6.59 8.89
C LEU A 266 -9.30 6.72 9.29
N ARG A 267 -9.75 7.93 9.68
CA ARG A 267 -11.14 8.20 10.09
C ARG A 267 -12.13 7.83 8.97
N PHE A 268 -11.81 8.14 7.73
CA PHE A 268 -12.68 7.85 6.59
C PHE A 268 -12.82 6.34 6.35
N HIS A 269 -11.74 5.60 6.46
CA HIS A 269 -11.71 4.14 6.19
C HIS A 269 -12.18 3.29 7.37
N ALA A 270 -11.93 3.76 8.60
CA ALA A 270 -12.24 3.00 9.80
C ALA A 270 -13.58 3.36 10.45
N VAL A 271 -14.14 4.55 10.16
CA VAL A 271 -15.43 5.00 10.72
C VAL A 271 -16.48 5.15 9.62
N TYR A 272 -16.25 6.04 8.63
CA TYR A 272 -17.28 6.33 7.62
C TYR A 272 -17.54 5.15 6.70
N TRP A 273 -16.49 4.52 6.19
CA TRP A 273 -16.63 3.39 5.27
C TRP A 273 -17.40 2.21 5.88
N PRO A 274 -17.03 1.67 7.06
CA PRO A 274 -17.82 0.60 7.68
C PRO A 274 -19.23 1.03 8.03
N ALA A 275 -19.47 2.29 8.40
CA ALA A 275 -20.83 2.80 8.66
C ALA A 275 -21.69 2.78 7.39
N PHE A 276 -21.18 3.27 6.25
CA PHE A 276 -21.89 3.22 4.96
C PHE A 276 -22.20 1.78 4.54
N LEU A 277 -21.22 0.89 4.65
CA LEU A 277 -21.38 -0.52 4.29
C LEU A 277 -22.39 -1.22 5.17
N LEU A 278 -22.29 -1.09 6.48
CA LEU A 278 -23.23 -1.71 7.43
C LEU A 278 -24.65 -1.16 7.22
N ALA A 279 -24.81 0.15 6.96
CA ALA A 279 -26.07 0.77 6.64
C ALA A 279 -26.66 0.21 5.33
N ALA A 280 -25.83 0.03 4.32
CA ALA A 280 -26.23 -0.58 3.06
C ALA A 280 -26.53 -2.09 3.19
N GLY A 281 -26.05 -2.77 4.23
CA GLY A 281 -26.16 -4.23 4.41
C GLY A 281 -25.02 -4.99 3.74
N ILE A 282 -23.92 -4.30 3.45
CA ILE A 282 -22.71 -4.87 2.85
C ILE A 282 -21.69 -5.14 3.99
N LYS A 283 -20.99 -6.25 3.92
CA LYS A 283 -19.94 -6.57 4.91
C LYS A 283 -18.79 -5.57 4.80
N PRO A 284 -18.27 -5.01 5.92
CA PRO A 284 -17.04 -4.23 5.91
C PRO A 284 -15.82 -5.07 5.51
N PRO A 285 -14.69 -4.41 5.09
CA PRO A 285 -13.42 -5.10 4.88
C PRO A 285 -12.95 -5.80 6.16
N LEU A 286 -12.07 -6.79 6.02
CA LEU A 286 -11.56 -7.52 7.18
C LEU A 286 -10.58 -6.69 8.01
N ARG A 287 -9.83 -5.77 7.36
CA ARG A 287 -8.82 -4.92 8.01
C ARG A 287 -8.64 -3.59 7.32
N VAL A 288 -8.36 -2.58 8.14
CA VAL A 288 -7.81 -1.28 7.76
C VAL A 288 -6.47 -1.13 8.46
N TYR A 289 -5.39 -0.95 7.70
CA TYR A 289 -4.05 -0.73 8.25
C TYR A 289 -3.59 0.69 7.95
N GLY A 290 -3.46 1.51 8.99
CA GLY A 290 -2.99 2.89 8.89
C GLY A 290 -1.46 2.97 9.08
N HIS A 291 -0.70 3.17 8.00
CA HIS A 291 0.74 3.42 8.10
C HIS A 291 1.07 4.89 8.38
N GLY A 292 2.30 5.15 8.85
CA GLY A 292 2.79 6.49 9.14
C GLY A 292 3.15 7.30 7.90
N TRP A 293 3.57 8.53 8.10
CA TRP A 293 4.04 9.43 7.04
C TRP A 293 5.49 9.16 6.66
N ILE A 294 5.84 9.54 5.44
CA ILE A 294 7.23 9.62 5.00
C ILE A 294 7.68 11.07 5.16
N LEU A 295 8.67 11.26 6.03
CA LEU A 295 9.25 12.55 6.39
C LEU A 295 10.61 12.72 5.70
N SER A 296 11.02 13.98 5.49
CA SER A 296 12.39 14.33 5.09
C SER A 296 12.96 15.28 6.14
N GLY A 297 13.93 14.81 6.91
CA GLY A 297 14.33 15.45 8.14
C GLY A 297 13.26 15.28 9.23
N GLU A 298 13.06 16.29 10.07
CA GLU A 298 12.02 16.28 11.12
C GLU A 298 10.62 16.71 10.60
N GLU A 299 10.50 17.04 9.32
CA GLU A 299 9.32 17.67 8.74
C GLU A 299 8.67 16.81 7.64
N LYS A 300 7.33 16.92 7.54
CA LYS A 300 6.59 16.35 6.41
C LYS A 300 7.10 16.98 5.10
N MET A 301 7.36 16.13 4.09
CA MET A 301 7.74 16.60 2.75
C MET A 301 6.70 17.55 2.18
N SER A 302 7.11 18.74 1.76
CA SER A 302 6.24 19.69 1.09
C SER A 302 6.96 20.47 0.01
N LYS A 303 6.23 20.82 -1.07
CA LYS A 303 6.80 21.60 -2.18
C LYS A 303 7.26 23.00 -1.74
N SER A 304 6.54 23.61 -0.80
CA SER A 304 6.86 24.93 -0.26
C SER A 304 8.18 24.96 0.52
N LYS A 305 8.63 23.83 1.05
CA LYS A 305 9.87 23.69 1.82
C LYS A 305 11.05 23.18 1.00
N GLY A 306 10.83 22.78 -0.26
CA GLY A 306 11.89 22.29 -1.15
C GLY A 306 12.55 20.98 -0.70
N ASN A 307 11.95 20.26 0.26
CA ASN A 307 12.49 19.04 0.86
C ASN A 307 11.90 17.75 0.27
N ILE A 308 11.29 17.81 -0.92
CA ILE A 308 10.68 16.63 -1.56
C ILE A 308 11.76 15.79 -2.22
N LEU A 309 11.82 14.53 -1.80
CA LEU A 309 12.52 13.49 -2.57
C LEU A 309 11.56 12.98 -3.66
N ASP A 310 11.94 13.19 -4.91
CA ASP A 310 11.19 12.70 -6.07
C ASP A 310 11.48 11.21 -6.28
N PRO A 311 10.48 10.33 -6.16
CA PRO A 311 10.68 8.89 -6.34
C PRO A 311 11.13 8.54 -7.76
N VAL A 312 10.69 9.25 -8.79
CA VAL A 312 11.09 9.00 -10.19
C VAL A 312 12.57 9.32 -10.38
N ALA A 313 13.04 10.47 -9.89
CA ALA A 313 14.45 10.83 -9.98
C ALA A 313 15.38 9.85 -9.23
N LEU A 314 14.92 9.29 -8.10
CA LEU A 314 15.68 8.26 -7.38
C LEU A 314 15.71 6.94 -8.15
N ILE A 315 14.59 6.54 -8.75
CA ILE A 315 14.50 5.31 -9.56
C ILE A 315 15.38 5.43 -10.80
N ASP A 316 15.37 6.55 -11.49
CA ASP A 316 16.18 6.79 -12.68
C ASP A 316 17.68 6.72 -12.36
N LYS A 317 18.07 7.19 -11.17
CA LYS A 317 19.47 7.23 -10.76
C LYS A 317 19.96 5.91 -10.16
N PHE A 318 19.15 5.21 -9.40
CA PHE A 318 19.59 4.08 -8.59
C PHE A 318 18.88 2.77 -8.89
N GLY A 319 17.69 2.82 -9.48
CA GLY A 319 16.86 1.65 -9.73
C GLY A 319 15.61 1.56 -8.84
N SER A 320 14.63 0.81 -9.33
CA SER A 320 13.36 0.66 -8.60
C SER A 320 13.46 -0.32 -7.43
N ASP A 321 14.26 -1.38 -7.56
CA ASP A 321 14.45 -2.36 -6.50
C ASP A 321 15.19 -1.74 -5.31
N GLU A 322 16.12 -0.84 -5.56
CA GLU A 322 16.88 -0.07 -4.58
C GLU A 322 15.95 0.83 -3.77
N LEU A 323 15.05 1.57 -4.44
CA LEU A 323 14.07 2.41 -3.74
C LEU A 323 13.10 1.56 -2.90
N ARG A 324 12.61 0.44 -3.45
CA ARG A 324 11.73 -0.48 -2.73
C ARG A 324 12.39 -1.04 -1.48
N TYR A 325 13.61 -1.56 -1.62
CA TYR A 325 14.37 -2.11 -0.50
C TYR A 325 14.63 -1.07 0.59
N TYR A 326 15.08 0.13 0.18
CA TYR A 326 15.34 1.24 1.09
C TYR A 326 14.12 1.61 1.93
N LEU A 327 12.99 1.89 1.28
CA LEU A 327 11.78 2.30 1.98
C LEU A 327 11.26 1.22 2.93
N MET A 328 11.35 -0.04 2.55
CA MET A 328 10.89 -1.15 3.38
C MET A 328 11.84 -1.50 4.53
N LYS A 329 13.14 -1.17 4.40
CA LYS A 329 14.14 -1.40 5.44
C LYS A 329 14.18 -0.26 6.46
N GLU A 330 14.15 0.99 5.99
CA GLU A 330 14.33 2.17 6.85
C GLU A 330 13.02 2.62 7.52
N VAL A 331 11.88 2.40 6.87
CA VAL A 331 10.58 2.79 7.42
C VAL A 331 9.95 1.61 8.18
N ILE A 332 9.89 1.73 9.50
CA ILE A 332 9.18 0.73 10.32
C ILE A 332 7.69 0.82 10.01
N PHE A 333 7.14 -0.26 9.46
CA PHE A 333 5.75 -0.28 9.01
C PHE A 333 4.76 -0.01 10.15
N GLY A 334 3.92 1.01 9.97
CA GLY A 334 2.99 1.52 10.99
C GLY A 334 3.46 2.80 11.70
N LEU A 335 4.75 3.13 11.64
CA LEU A 335 5.32 4.35 12.21
C LEU A 335 5.67 5.36 11.11
N ASP A 336 5.89 6.61 11.51
CA ASP A 336 6.45 7.62 10.63
C ASP A 336 7.91 7.26 10.29
N GLY A 337 8.29 7.41 9.02
CA GLY A 337 9.63 7.11 8.54
C GLY A 337 10.37 8.36 8.07
N ASN A 338 11.60 8.52 8.51
CA ASN A 338 12.47 9.61 8.04
C ASN A 338 13.37 9.09 6.93
N VAL A 339 13.30 9.70 5.75
CA VAL A 339 14.08 9.31 4.58
C VAL A 339 15.00 10.43 4.14
N ASN A 340 16.26 10.07 3.81
CA ASN A 340 17.25 10.97 3.27
C ASN A 340 18.20 10.24 2.30
N ILE A 341 18.91 11.00 1.48
CA ILE A 341 19.75 10.45 0.42
C ILE A 341 21.00 9.73 0.94
N GLU A 342 21.51 10.12 2.10
CA GLU A 342 22.69 9.49 2.70
C GLU A 342 22.35 8.09 3.21
N ASN A 343 21.28 7.96 4.01
CA ASN A 343 20.78 6.67 4.46
C ASN A 343 20.38 5.77 3.28
N PHE A 344 19.82 6.35 2.22
CA PHE A 344 19.51 5.63 0.99
C PHE A 344 20.77 4.96 0.40
N LYS A 345 21.85 5.72 0.21
CA LYS A 345 23.13 5.19 -0.31
C LYS A 345 23.73 4.11 0.59
N ASN A 346 23.71 4.34 1.90
CA ASN A 346 24.26 3.39 2.88
C ASN A 346 23.48 2.06 2.85
N THR A 347 22.15 2.13 2.79
CA THR A 347 21.28 0.94 2.73
C THR A 347 21.49 0.12 1.46
N ILE A 348 21.67 0.77 0.31
CA ILE A 348 21.95 0.07 -0.96
C ILE A 348 23.34 -0.55 -0.94
N ASN A 349 24.34 0.18 -0.44
CA ASN A 349 25.70 -0.36 -0.32
C ASN A 349 25.73 -1.60 0.59
N ASP A 350 24.97 -1.60 1.69
CA ASP A 350 24.83 -2.77 2.56
C ASP A 350 24.23 -3.98 1.84
N LEU A 351 23.16 -3.76 1.05
CA LEU A 351 22.55 -4.80 0.22
C LEU A 351 23.55 -5.37 -0.81
N ALA A 352 24.24 -4.49 -1.52
CA ALA A 352 25.24 -4.86 -2.53
C ALA A 352 26.43 -5.63 -1.90
N ASN A 353 26.94 -5.18 -0.76
CA ASN A 353 28.05 -5.81 -0.08
C ASN A 353 27.70 -7.16 0.53
N ASN A 354 26.50 -7.34 1.01
CA ASN A 354 26.06 -8.60 1.62
C ASN A 354 25.63 -9.62 0.55
N ILE A 355 24.55 -9.36 -0.14
CA ILE A 355 23.91 -10.34 -1.06
C ILE A 355 24.55 -10.27 -2.44
N GLY A 356 24.81 -9.06 -2.96
CA GLY A 356 25.39 -8.86 -4.28
C GLY A 356 26.80 -9.46 -4.40
N ASN A 357 27.69 -9.16 -3.48
CA ASN A 357 29.06 -9.69 -3.48
C ASN A 357 29.09 -11.21 -3.31
N LEU A 358 28.22 -11.77 -2.47
CA LEU A 358 28.11 -13.22 -2.32
C LEU A 358 27.70 -13.87 -3.66
N SER A 359 26.66 -13.34 -4.29
CA SER A 359 26.17 -13.84 -5.59
C SER A 359 27.26 -13.78 -6.65
N ASN A 360 27.92 -12.63 -6.82
CA ASN A 360 28.97 -12.44 -7.80
C ASN A 360 30.14 -13.41 -7.57
N ARG A 361 30.56 -13.61 -6.33
CA ARG A 361 31.64 -14.52 -5.98
C ARG A 361 31.31 -15.97 -6.35
N ILE A 362 30.11 -16.44 -6.03
CA ILE A 362 29.67 -17.79 -6.36
C ILE A 362 29.56 -17.98 -7.88
N PHE A 363 28.93 -17.06 -8.58
CA PHE A 363 28.84 -17.13 -10.05
C PHE A 363 30.21 -17.08 -10.75
N THR A 364 31.15 -16.28 -10.24
CA THR A 364 32.51 -16.25 -10.76
C THR A 364 33.22 -17.60 -10.64
N ILE A 365 33.00 -18.33 -9.54
CA ILE A 365 33.59 -19.68 -9.37
C ILE A 365 32.92 -20.67 -10.32
N LEU A 366 31.59 -20.60 -10.48
CA LEU A 366 30.84 -21.47 -11.39
C LEU A 366 31.25 -21.23 -12.85
N ASP A 367 31.38 -19.97 -13.25
CA ASP A 367 31.81 -19.61 -14.60
C ASP A 367 33.20 -20.20 -14.93
N LYS A 368 34.18 -19.91 -14.05
CA LYS A 368 35.56 -20.32 -14.27
C LYS A 368 35.83 -21.83 -14.23
N ASN A 369 35.09 -22.57 -13.42
CA ASN A 369 35.39 -23.97 -13.15
C ASN A 369 34.31 -24.95 -13.60
N TYR A 370 33.09 -24.51 -13.86
CA TYR A 370 31.94 -25.38 -14.12
C TYR A 370 31.05 -24.90 -15.28
N ASN A 371 31.57 -24.00 -16.15
CA ASN A 371 30.86 -23.48 -17.35
C ASN A 371 29.45 -22.95 -16.99
N CYS A 372 29.33 -22.19 -15.91
CA CYS A 372 28.07 -21.65 -15.38
C CYS A 372 27.02 -22.72 -15.02
N LYS A 373 27.41 -23.96 -14.82
CA LYS A 373 26.49 -25.03 -14.40
C LYS A 373 26.58 -25.26 -12.91
N VAL A 374 25.42 -25.49 -12.28
CA VAL A 374 25.38 -25.94 -10.88
C VAL A 374 25.94 -27.36 -10.83
N PRO A 375 26.99 -27.64 -10.01
CA PRO A 375 27.62 -28.93 -9.99
C PRO A 375 26.70 -30.01 -9.38
N ASP A 376 26.87 -31.26 -9.84
CA ASP A 376 26.25 -32.41 -9.18
C ASP A 376 26.88 -32.66 -7.82
N ILE A 377 26.02 -32.94 -6.84
CA ILE A 377 26.42 -33.25 -5.48
C ILE A 377 26.80 -34.74 -5.33
N SER A 378 27.60 -35.05 -4.30
CA SER A 378 27.89 -36.45 -3.96
C SER A 378 26.64 -37.18 -3.47
N SER A 379 26.56 -38.46 -3.74
CA SER A 379 25.49 -39.33 -3.19
C SER A 379 25.51 -39.25 -1.66
N GLY A 380 24.35 -39.02 -1.06
CA GLY A 380 24.20 -38.88 0.37
C GLY A 380 24.59 -37.54 0.99
N TYR A 381 25.00 -36.53 0.20
CA TYR A 381 25.25 -35.20 0.72
C TYR A 381 23.94 -34.55 1.18
N THR A 382 23.97 -33.96 2.38
CA THR A 382 22.89 -33.15 2.94
C THR A 382 23.35 -31.73 3.16
N ILE A 383 22.49 -30.78 2.84
CA ILE A 383 22.77 -29.36 3.10
C ILE A 383 22.87 -29.13 4.62
N ASN A 384 23.83 -28.31 5.04
CA ASN A 384 24.00 -27.97 6.44
C ASN A 384 22.69 -27.38 7.02
N GLU A 385 22.25 -27.93 8.16
CA GLU A 385 21.00 -27.52 8.82
C GLU A 385 20.93 -26.02 9.12
N ASN A 386 22.08 -25.38 9.40
CA ASN A 386 22.18 -23.93 9.63
C ASN A 386 21.87 -23.10 8.37
N LEU A 387 21.87 -23.72 7.20
CA LEU A 387 21.51 -23.09 5.92
C LEU A 387 20.07 -23.40 5.49
N LEU A 388 19.30 -24.13 6.33
CA LEU A 388 17.88 -24.40 6.04
C LEU A 388 17.02 -23.25 6.52
N ILE A 389 16.13 -22.79 5.64
CA ILE A 389 15.15 -21.75 5.95
C ILE A 389 13.87 -22.38 6.48
N LYS A 390 13.42 -21.91 7.65
CA LYS A 390 12.12 -22.27 8.21
C LYS A 390 11.05 -21.32 7.69
N THR A 391 10.44 -21.64 6.56
CA THR A 391 9.40 -20.79 5.90
C THR A 391 8.26 -20.39 6.82
N LYS A 392 7.86 -21.27 7.77
CA LYS A 392 6.82 -20.96 8.77
C LYS A 392 7.13 -19.71 9.61
N GLU A 393 8.41 -19.48 9.94
CA GLU A 393 8.80 -18.29 10.71
C GLU A 393 8.61 -16.99 9.90
N PHE A 394 8.96 -17.02 8.61
CA PHE A 394 8.72 -15.89 7.70
C PHE A 394 7.22 -15.63 7.53
N ILE A 395 6.40 -16.67 7.38
CA ILE A 395 4.95 -16.56 7.29
C ILE A 395 4.37 -15.91 8.56
N ASN A 396 4.83 -16.29 9.75
CA ASN A 396 4.38 -15.69 11.00
C ASN A 396 4.73 -14.21 11.11
N ILE A 397 5.96 -13.84 10.75
CA ILE A 397 6.39 -12.43 10.70
C ILE A 397 5.48 -11.61 9.78
N ILE A 398 5.17 -12.12 8.59
CA ILE A 398 4.29 -11.46 7.62
C ILE A 398 2.84 -11.35 8.13
N ASN A 399 2.32 -12.37 8.79
CA ASN A 399 0.97 -12.35 9.34
C ASN A 399 0.81 -11.33 10.49
N ASN A 400 1.92 -10.92 11.10
CA ASN A 400 1.99 -9.85 12.10
C ASN A 400 2.33 -8.48 11.50
N TYR A 401 2.48 -8.38 10.17
CA TYR A 401 2.84 -7.15 9.47
C TYR A 401 4.23 -6.58 9.81
N GLU A 402 5.17 -7.42 10.21
CA GLU A 402 6.51 -7.06 10.68
C GLU A 402 7.53 -7.05 9.54
N ILE A 403 7.37 -6.13 8.57
CA ILE A 403 8.25 -6.07 7.37
C ILE A 403 9.72 -5.90 7.74
N HIS A 404 10.02 -5.06 8.74
CA HIS A 404 11.38 -4.84 9.20
C HIS A 404 12.03 -6.14 9.73
N ASN A 405 11.31 -6.92 10.52
CA ASN A 405 11.79 -8.20 11.03
C ASN A 405 11.95 -9.24 9.90
N TYR A 406 11.10 -9.18 8.88
CA TYR A 406 11.23 -10.00 7.68
C TYR A 406 12.57 -9.76 6.98
N LEU A 407 12.91 -8.50 6.70
CA LEU A 407 14.17 -8.13 6.05
C LEU A 407 15.39 -8.42 6.94
N LYS A 408 15.31 -8.13 8.25
CA LYS A 408 16.35 -8.47 9.21
C LYS A 408 16.65 -9.97 9.22
N LYS A 409 15.64 -10.81 9.13
CA LYS A 409 15.80 -12.27 9.09
C LYS A 409 16.46 -12.73 7.79
N ILE A 410 16.09 -12.17 6.64
CA ILE A 410 16.77 -12.46 5.37
C ILE A 410 18.25 -12.06 5.44
N HIS A 411 18.54 -10.88 5.97
CA HIS A 411 19.90 -10.38 6.13
C HIS A 411 20.75 -11.28 7.04
N SER A 412 20.19 -11.73 8.17
CA SER A 412 20.84 -12.69 9.08
C SER A 412 21.16 -14.01 8.37
N TYR A 413 20.21 -14.52 7.58
CA TYR A 413 20.41 -15.74 6.80
C TYR A 413 21.50 -15.56 5.74
N SER A 414 21.50 -14.44 5.02
CA SER A 414 22.56 -14.12 4.05
C SER A 414 23.94 -14.03 4.71
N SER A 415 24.03 -13.45 5.91
CA SER A 415 25.28 -13.39 6.68
C SER A 415 25.78 -14.78 7.08
N SER A 416 24.87 -15.68 7.47
CA SER A 416 25.20 -17.09 7.77
C SER A 416 25.73 -17.82 6.53
N LEU A 417 25.11 -17.59 5.37
CA LEU A 417 25.55 -18.16 4.10
C LEU A 417 26.93 -17.63 3.68
N ASN A 418 27.16 -16.32 3.83
CA ASN A 418 28.45 -15.71 3.59
C ASN A 418 29.55 -16.33 4.46
N LYS A 419 29.25 -16.52 5.76
CA LYS A 419 30.17 -17.17 6.70
C LYS A 419 30.48 -18.62 6.28
N TYR A 420 29.44 -19.40 5.94
CA TYR A 420 29.61 -20.77 5.45
C TYR A 420 30.55 -20.84 4.23
N VAL A 421 30.36 -19.96 3.25
CA VAL A 421 31.20 -19.92 2.05
C VAL A 421 32.65 -19.49 2.38
N ASN A 422 32.85 -18.54 3.32
CA ASN A 422 34.15 -18.10 3.76
C ASN A 422 34.90 -19.19 4.52
N ASP A 423 34.23 -19.85 5.48
CA ASP A 423 34.84 -20.88 6.32
C ASP A 423 35.23 -22.14 5.49
N ASN A 424 34.54 -22.40 4.38
CA ASN A 424 34.80 -23.57 3.53
C ASN A 424 35.68 -23.27 2.31
N GLU A 425 36.02 -22.03 2.02
CA GLU A 425 36.93 -21.59 0.95
C GLU A 425 36.80 -22.39 -0.39
N PRO A 426 35.66 -22.39 -1.11
CA PRO A 426 35.49 -23.19 -2.32
C PRO A 426 36.43 -22.84 -3.47
N TRP A 427 37.15 -21.72 -3.38
CA TRP A 427 38.21 -21.31 -4.31
C TRP A 427 39.55 -21.95 -4.03
N ASN A 428 39.74 -22.57 -2.85
CA ASN A 428 41.03 -23.11 -2.40
C ASN A 428 41.10 -24.61 -2.69
N LYS A 429 41.63 -24.98 -3.83
CA LYS A 429 41.82 -26.37 -4.26
C LYS A 429 42.90 -27.14 -3.49
N LYS A 430 43.71 -26.45 -2.63
CA LYS A 430 44.72 -27.10 -1.79
C LYS A 430 44.11 -27.80 -0.57
N ILE A 431 43.02 -27.23 -0.07
CA ILE A 431 42.34 -27.74 1.14
C ILE A 431 41.06 -28.52 0.83
N ASN A 432 40.52 -28.38 -0.37
CA ASN A 432 39.25 -29.02 -0.78
C ASN A 432 39.46 -29.97 -1.94
N SER A 433 38.87 -31.18 -1.87
CA SER A 433 38.67 -32.03 -3.04
C SER A 433 37.67 -31.40 -4.00
N ASP A 434 37.73 -31.78 -5.28
CA ASP A 434 36.78 -31.30 -6.28
C ASP A 434 35.32 -31.59 -5.87
N GLN A 435 35.05 -32.79 -5.32
CA GLN A 435 33.71 -33.12 -4.82
C GLN A 435 33.26 -32.26 -3.64
N ASN A 436 34.17 -31.91 -2.72
CA ASN A 436 33.83 -31.03 -1.61
C ASN A 436 33.50 -29.62 -2.12
N ILE A 437 34.26 -29.10 -3.07
CA ILE A 437 33.97 -27.82 -3.73
C ILE A 437 32.57 -27.82 -4.37
N LYS A 438 32.22 -28.91 -5.10
CA LYS A 438 30.89 -29.08 -5.70
C LYS A 438 29.77 -29.01 -4.65
N ASN A 439 29.94 -29.73 -3.53
CA ASN A 439 28.98 -29.74 -2.43
C ASN A 439 28.80 -28.33 -1.80
N ILE A 440 29.90 -27.60 -1.59
CA ILE A 440 29.86 -26.23 -1.05
C ILE A 440 29.13 -25.28 -2.03
N LEU A 441 29.47 -25.34 -3.32
CA LEU A 441 28.85 -24.50 -4.34
C LEU A 441 27.37 -24.80 -4.50
N TYR A 442 26.99 -26.08 -4.49
CA TYR A 442 25.58 -26.48 -4.52
C TYR A 442 24.81 -25.88 -3.34
N SER A 443 25.31 -26.03 -2.11
CA SER A 443 24.70 -25.45 -0.90
C SER A 443 24.59 -23.92 -1.01
N ALA A 444 25.62 -23.27 -1.53
CA ALA A 444 25.63 -21.81 -1.70
C ALA A 444 24.56 -21.35 -2.72
N ILE A 445 24.39 -22.08 -3.82
CA ILE A 445 23.33 -21.77 -4.83
C ILE A 445 21.93 -22.00 -4.26
N ILE A 446 21.71 -23.09 -3.52
CA ILE A 446 20.41 -23.31 -2.85
C ILE A 446 20.13 -22.21 -1.83
N GLY A 447 21.14 -21.81 -1.04
CA GLY A 447 20.99 -20.68 -0.11
C GLY A 447 20.66 -19.37 -0.80
N LEU A 448 21.34 -19.02 -1.90
CA LEU A 448 21.04 -17.86 -2.72
C LEU A 448 19.64 -17.93 -3.35
N LYS A 449 19.26 -19.08 -3.90
CA LYS A 449 17.90 -19.33 -4.42
C LYS A 449 16.85 -18.96 -3.37
N ASN A 450 17.01 -19.46 -2.16
CA ASN A 450 16.08 -19.20 -1.07
C ASN A 450 16.03 -17.71 -0.68
N ILE A 451 17.19 -17.03 -0.63
CA ILE A 451 17.27 -15.58 -0.40
C ILE A 451 16.49 -14.83 -1.48
N PHE A 452 16.68 -15.12 -2.75
CA PHE A 452 16.04 -14.39 -3.84
C PHE A 452 14.54 -14.71 -3.96
N ILE A 453 14.08 -15.90 -3.58
CA ILE A 453 12.64 -16.19 -3.44
C ILE A 453 12.02 -15.30 -2.35
N LEU A 454 12.70 -15.18 -1.19
CA LEU A 454 12.22 -14.31 -0.11
C LEU A 454 12.36 -12.81 -0.45
N LEU A 455 13.35 -12.41 -1.22
CA LEU A 455 13.51 -11.03 -1.67
C LEU A 455 12.59 -10.65 -2.84
N TYR A 456 12.01 -11.62 -3.56
CA TYR A 456 11.16 -11.33 -4.71
C TYR A 456 10.02 -10.33 -4.42
N PRO A 457 9.35 -10.32 -3.27
CA PRO A 457 8.36 -9.29 -2.96
C PRO A 457 8.95 -7.90 -2.72
N VAL A 458 10.24 -7.81 -2.41
CA VAL A 458 10.95 -6.57 -2.08
C VAL A 458 11.68 -6.01 -3.30
N THR A 459 12.53 -6.84 -3.93
CA THR A 459 13.37 -6.52 -5.08
C THR A 459 13.03 -7.41 -6.27
N PRO A 460 11.83 -7.22 -6.90
CA PRO A 460 11.32 -8.18 -7.88
C PRO A 460 12.17 -8.31 -9.14
N LYS A 461 12.75 -7.21 -9.66
CA LYS A 461 13.56 -7.27 -10.89
C LYS A 461 14.84 -8.06 -10.68
N SER A 462 15.58 -7.76 -9.61
CA SER A 462 16.82 -8.44 -9.25
C SER A 462 16.58 -9.91 -8.93
N SER A 463 15.51 -10.20 -8.19
CA SER A 463 15.14 -11.57 -7.83
C SER A 463 14.75 -12.41 -9.05
N ILE A 464 13.93 -11.87 -9.97
CA ILE A 464 13.58 -12.55 -11.23
C ILE A 464 14.83 -12.81 -12.06
N SER A 465 15.71 -11.81 -12.19
CA SER A 465 16.96 -11.95 -12.93
C SER A 465 17.85 -13.08 -12.39
N PHE A 466 18.05 -13.11 -11.07
CA PHE A 466 18.81 -14.19 -10.43
C PHE A 466 18.15 -15.56 -10.62
N LEU A 467 16.87 -15.69 -10.32
CA LEU A 467 16.13 -16.96 -10.36
C LEU A 467 16.06 -17.52 -11.79
N LYS A 468 15.95 -16.65 -12.81
CA LYS A 468 16.00 -17.06 -14.21
C LYS A 468 17.34 -17.69 -14.59
N ASN A 469 18.46 -17.18 -14.04
CA ASN A 469 19.78 -17.75 -14.29
C ASN A 469 19.96 -19.18 -13.72
N ILE A 470 19.09 -19.58 -12.81
CA ILE A 470 19.03 -20.96 -12.29
C ILE A 470 17.77 -21.70 -12.74
N ASN A 471 17.20 -21.32 -13.88
CA ASN A 471 16.04 -21.92 -14.54
C ASN A 471 14.73 -21.91 -13.75
N ILE A 472 14.50 -20.86 -12.95
CA ILE A 472 13.22 -20.63 -12.27
C ILE A 472 12.56 -19.40 -12.91
N ASP A 473 11.47 -19.60 -13.65
CA ASP A 473 10.69 -18.52 -14.24
C ASP A 473 9.83 -17.80 -13.18
N GLN A 474 9.49 -16.53 -13.44
CA GLN A 474 8.69 -15.72 -12.52
C GLN A 474 7.37 -16.39 -12.11
N LYS A 475 6.69 -17.07 -13.01
CA LYS A 475 5.42 -17.76 -12.76
C LYS A 475 5.54 -18.94 -11.79
N ASP A 476 6.75 -19.50 -11.67
CA ASP A 476 7.05 -20.69 -10.86
C ASP A 476 7.58 -20.31 -9.47
N ILE A 477 7.83 -19.01 -9.21
CA ILE A 477 8.33 -18.55 -7.90
C ILE A 477 7.25 -18.77 -6.83
N ASN A 478 7.54 -19.66 -5.89
CA ASN A 478 6.65 -19.95 -4.76
C ASN A 478 7.45 -20.44 -3.54
N LEU A 479 6.83 -20.38 -2.35
CA LEU A 479 7.50 -20.76 -1.10
C LEU A 479 7.79 -22.26 -0.96
N ASN A 480 7.18 -23.12 -1.76
CA ASN A 480 7.46 -24.56 -1.73
C ASN A 480 8.83 -24.89 -2.36
N LEU A 481 9.46 -23.92 -3.05
CA LEU A 481 10.81 -24.08 -3.59
C LEU A 481 11.90 -23.93 -2.51
N ILE A 482 11.58 -23.37 -1.34
CA ILE A 482 12.46 -23.23 -0.18
C ILE A 482 12.47 -24.53 0.62
#